data_9ecb4831a9f2d69501693655cdaca67b
#
_entry.id   9ecb4831a9f2d69501693655cdaca67b
#
_cell.length_a   1.000
_cell.length_b   1.000
_cell.length_c   1.000
_cell.angle_alpha   90.00
_cell.angle_beta   90.00
_cell.angle_gamma   90.00
#
_symmetry.space_group_name_H-M   'P 1'
#
loop_
_entity.id
_entity.type
_entity.pdbx_description
1 polymer ?
#
loop_
_entity_poly.entity_id
_entity_poly.type
_entity_poly.pdbx_seq_one_letter_code
_entity_poly.pdbx_strand_id
1 'polypeptide(L)'
;MKVVVTGATGYLGGRLVQGLIHASNEVRALVRKSSVVDEIPQQVELVYGDVRDLNSLVSAFAGCDAVIHVGAMVSSWSPTPALYYTINVEGLRNVIQAVQQTPSVQKLIYTSSYFAVGPTGDDAVNEEQVHDGKSFTSEYEKSKYLADIVARDAAKDGVPIVMLYPGTIYGPGKRTAGNIVSEFIVERFNGRLPGYLGSGNDRNPLCHVDDVAFGHIAALTYGRVGERYFLCGDAVSFKEVLDVAAEFTKTSRPMFTLPLWLLEIYGRASCFFAKRFGFIPAVTPEAIAVLRKKWIYSSEKAERELGYRSRPFAEGLAEVIVWLKDLKLIKY
;
A
#
# COMPACT_ATOMS: atom_id res chain seq x y z
N MET A 1 -11.81 -10.21 -19.59
CA MET A 1 -10.82 -11.15 -18.99
C MET A 1 -11.38 -11.65 -17.67
N LYS A 2 -11.04 -12.89 -17.30
CA LYS A 2 -11.30 -13.39 -15.94
C LYS A 2 -10.07 -13.15 -15.07
N VAL A 3 -10.22 -12.32 -14.05
CA VAL A 3 -9.10 -11.85 -13.21
C VAL A 3 -9.31 -12.32 -11.78
N VAL A 4 -8.34 -13.02 -11.22
CA VAL A 4 -8.35 -13.34 -9.79
C VAL A 4 -7.58 -12.28 -9.00
N VAL A 5 -8.18 -11.80 -7.89
CA VAL A 5 -7.59 -10.80 -7.00
C VAL A 5 -7.33 -11.43 -5.64
N THR A 6 -6.07 -11.48 -5.22
CA THR A 6 -5.72 -11.81 -3.83
C THR A 6 -5.74 -10.53 -2.99
N GLY A 7 -6.17 -10.61 -1.74
CA GLY A 7 -6.32 -9.41 -0.91
C GLY A 7 -7.52 -8.54 -1.26
N ALA A 8 -8.52 -9.08 -1.97
CA ALA A 8 -9.74 -8.41 -2.42
C ALA A 8 -10.54 -7.73 -1.29
N THR A 9 -10.45 -8.24 -0.06
CA THR A 9 -11.12 -7.66 1.12
C THR A 9 -10.33 -6.52 1.78
N GLY A 10 -9.16 -6.18 1.25
CA GLY A 10 -8.31 -5.09 1.74
C GLY A 10 -8.69 -3.72 1.17
N TYR A 11 -7.96 -2.69 1.60
CA TYR A 11 -8.20 -1.31 1.19
C TYR A 11 -8.07 -1.10 -0.33
N LEU A 12 -6.88 -1.37 -0.90
CA LEU A 12 -6.67 -1.30 -2.36
C LEU A 12 -7.48 -2.40 -3.09
N GLY A 13 -7.51 -3.61 -2.52
CA GLY A 13 -8.19 -4.75 -3.16
C GLY A 13 -9.68 -4.53 -3.40
N GLY A 14 -10.38 -3.90 -2.46
CA GLY A 14 -11.79 -3.55 -2.64
C GLY A 14 -12.02 -2.57 -3.79
N ARG A 15 -11.14 -1.56 -3.94
CA ARG A 15 -11.19 -0.62 -5.07
C ARG A 15 -10.86 -1.29 -6.41
N LEU A 16 -9.89 -2.20 -6.40
CA LEU A 16 -9.55 -3.00 -7.59
C LEU A 16 -10.72 -3.86 -8.05
N VAL A 17 -11.39 -4.55 -7.13
CA VAL A 17 -12.57 -5.35 -7.47
C VAL A 17 -13.66 -4.51 -8.14
N GLN A 18 -13.96 -3.34 -7.58
CA GLN A 18 -14.94 -2.41 -8.17
C GLN A 18 -14.49 -1.90 -9.54
N GLY A 19 -13.23 -1.47 -9.66
CA GLY A 19 -12.68 -0.97 -10.91
C GLY A 19 -12.63 -2.03 -12.02
N LEU A 20 -12.28 -3.27 -11.70
CA LEU A 20 -12.28 -4.40 -12.64
C LEU A 20 -13.69 -4.69 -13.18
N ILE A 21 -14.70 -4.65 -12.33
CA ILE A 21 -16.10 -4.83 -12.72
C ILE A 21 -16.53 -3.70 -13.67
N HIS A 22 -16.22 -2.44 -13.33
CA HIS A 22 -16.52 -1.30 -14.21
C HIS A 22 -15.82 -1.41 -15.57
N ALA A 23 -14.62 -2.00 -15.59
CA ALA A 23 -13.87 -2.28 -16.82
C ALA A 23 -14.35 -3.59 -17.52
N SER A 24 -15.54 -4.10 -17.17
CA SER A 24 -16.17 -5.30 -17.77
C SER A 24 -15.34 -6.58 -17.67
N ASN A 25 -14.56 -6.75 -16.62
CA ASN A 25 -13.87 -8.00 -16.31
C ASN A 25 -14.72 -8.91 -15.42
N GLU A 26 -14.57 -10.22 -15.60
CA GLU A 26 -15.04 -11.20 -14.63
C GLU A 26 -14.04 -11.24 -13.46
N VAL A 27 -14.53 -11.10 -12.25
CA VAL A 27 -13.68 -11.01 -11.06
C VAL A 27 -13.88 -12.21 -10.16
N ARG A 28 -12.77 -12.88 -9.83
CA ARG A 28 -12.69 -13.87 -8.77
C ARG A 28 -11.89 -13.29 -7.62
N ALA A 29 -12.43 -13.35 -6.40
CA ALA A 29 -11.77 -12.89 -5.19
C ALA A 29 -11.26 -14.07 -4.37
N LEU A 30 -9.94 -14.17 -4.17
CA LEU A 30 -9.37 -15.09 -3.20
C LEU A 30 -9.52 -14.49 -1.79
N VAL A 31 -10.28 -15.15 -0.94
CA VAL A 31 -10.59 -14.71 0.42
C VAL A 31 -10.29 -15.80 1.44
N ARG A 32 -9.87 -15.43 2.64
CA ARG A 32 -9.71 -16.39 3.74
C ARG A 32 -11.08 -16.70 4.36
N LYS A 33 -11.24 -17.88 4.94
CA LYS A 33 -12.48 -18.24 5.66
C LYS A 33 -12.85 -17.26 6.79
N SER A 34 -11.85 -16.59 7.36
CA SER A 34 -12.01 -15.57 8.40
C SER A 34 -12.25 -14.15 7.86
N SER A 35 -12.26 -13.95 6.54
CA SER A 35 -12.45 -12.62 5.94
C SER A 35 -13.90 -12.20 5.99
N VAL A 36 -14.15 -10.92 6.32
CA VAL A 36 -15.45 -10.28 6.14
C VAL A 36 -15.60 -9.93 4.66
N VAL A 37 -16.64 -10.45 4.03
CA VAL A 37 -16.86 -10.36 2.57
C VAL A 37 -18.09 -9.53 2.19
N ASP A 38 -18.78 -8.94 3.16
CA ASP A 38 -20.05 -8.22 2.98
C ASP A 38 -19.93 -7.02 2.04
N GLU A 39 -18.73 -6.45 1.88
CA GLU A 39 -18.45 -5.34 0.97
C GLU A 39 -18.08 -5.78 -0.45
N ILE A 40 -17.92 -7.09 -0.69
CA ILE A 40 -17.62 -7.60 -2.03
C ILE A 40 -18.94 -7.69 -2.83
N PRO A 41 -19.00 -7.12 -4.06
CA PRO A 41 -20.17 -7.18 -4.89
C PRO A 41 -20.62 -8.61 -5.19
N GLN A 42 -21.93 -8.88 -5.21
CA GLN A 42 -22.51 -10.23 -5.38
C GLN A 42 -22.12 -10.94 -6.69
N GLN A 43 -21.77 -10.18 -7.72
CA GLN A 43 -21.32 -10.73 -9.01
C GLN A 43 -19.87 -11.24 -8.99
N VAL A 44 -19.14 -11.06 -7.91
CA VAL A 44 -17.76 -11.54 -7.76
C VAL A 44 -17.78 -12.99 -7.30
N GLU A 45 -17.05 -13.83 -8.02
CA GLU A 45 -16.86 -15.23 -7.62
C GLU A 45 -15.93 -15.30 -6.40
N LEU A 46 -16.43 -15.81 -5.28
CA LEU A 46 -15.63 -16.01 -4.07
C LEU A 46 -14.97 -17.39 -4.07
N VAL A 47 -13.65 -17.42 -3.90
CA VAL A 47 -12.88 -18.66 -3.70
C VAL A 47 -12.11 -18.56 -2.39
N TYR A 48 -12.21 -19.61 -1.57
CA TYR A 48 -11.55 -19.65 -0.26
C TYR A 48 -10.14 -20.23 -0.37
N GLY A 49 -9.15 -19.49 0.15
CA GLY A 49 -7.75 -19.91 0.17
C GLY A 49 -6.88 -18.94 0.95
N ASP A 50 -5.59 -19.21 1.00
CA ASP A 50 -4.58 -18.39 1.67
C ASP A 50 -3.30 -18.34 0.81
N VAL A 51 -2.64 -17.19 0.74
CA VAL A 51 -1.36 -17.07 0.01
C VAL A 51 -0.26 -18.00 0.55
N ARG A 52 -0.42 -18.49 1.77
CA ARG A 52 0.47 -19.47 2.41
C ARG A 52 0.21 -20.91 1.98
N ASP A 53 -0.87 -21.16 1.25
CA ASP A 53 -1.29 -22.50 0.79
C ASP A 53 -1.29 -22.54 -0.75
N LEU A 54 -0.22 -23.13 -1.31
CA LEU A 54 -0.03 -23.25 -2.75
C LEU A 54 -1.20 -23.96 -3.45
N ASN A 55 -1.73 -25.04 -2.85
CA ASN A 55 -2.80 -25.81 -3.47
C ASN A 55 -4.08 -24.98 -3.60
N SER A 56 -4.38 -24.15 -2.59
CA SER A 56 -5.52 -23.25 -2.63
C SER A 56 -5.35 -22.17 -3.71
N LEU A 57 -4.11 -21.70 -3.96
CA LEU A 57 -3.81 -20.74 -5.01
C LEU A 57 -3.97 -21.36 -6.41
N VAL A 58 -3.40 -22.54 -6.66
CA VAL A 58 -3.55 -23.26 -7.94
C VAL A 58 -5.01 -23.47 -8.28
N SER A 59 -5.81 -23.90 -7.29
CA SER A 59 -7.26 -24.08 -7.45
C SER A 59 -7.96 -22.75 -7.75
N ALA A 60 -7.58 -21.67 -7.08
CA ALA A 60 -8.15 -20.35 -7.27
C ALA A 60 -7.80 -19.73 -8.62
N PHE A 61 -6.62 -20.02 -9.17
CA PHE A 61 -6.15 -19.44 -10.43
C PHE A 61 -6.66 -20.21 -11.66
N ALA A 62 -7.10 -21.45 -11.48
CA ALA A 62 -7.59 -22.29 -12.57
C ALA A 62 -8.68 -21.58 -13.39
N GLY A 63 -8.48 -21.51 -14.73
CA GLY A 63 -9.39 -20.87 -15.67
C GLY A 63 -9.43 -19.33 -15.60
N CYS A 64 -8.50 -18.69 -14.88
CA CYS A 64 -8.33 -17.24 -14.93
C CYS A 64 -7.28 -16.85 -15.98
N ASP A 65 -7.46 -15.67 -16.60
CA ASP A 65 -6.54 -15.10 -17.57
C ASP A 65 -5.38 -14.34 -16.91
N ALA A 66 -5.64 -13.73 -15.75
CA ALA A 66 -4.67 -12.93 -15.02
C ALA A 66 -4.87 -13.01 -13.50
N VAL A 67 -3.78 -12.73 -12.79
CA VAL A 67 -3.73 -12.61 -11.32
C VAL A 67 -3.33 -11.19 -10.95
N ILE A 68 -4.07 -10.53 -10.06
CA ILE A 68 -3.63 -9.32 -9.36
C ILE A 68 -3.35 -9.69 -7.91
N HIS A 69 -2.06 -9.68 -7.53
CA HIS A 69 -1.63 -10.00 -6.19
C HIS A 69 -1.41 -8.73 -5.37
N VAL A 70 -2.45 -8.36 -4.56
CA VAL A 70 -2.41 -7.23 -3.61
C VAL A 70 -2.33 -7.69 -2.17
N GLY A 71 -2.51 -8.99 -1.92
CA GLY A 71 -2.51 -9.56 -0.59
C GLY A 71 -1.14 -9.42 0.09
N ALA A 72 -1.07 -8.58 1.10
CA ALA A 72 0.15 -8.34 1.87
C ALA A 72 -0.18 -8.03 3.33
N MET A 73 0.78 -8.26 4.22
CA MET A 73 0.76 -7.71 5.57
C MET A 73 1.37 -6.31 5.52
N VAL A 74 0.51 -5.30 5.71
CA VAL A 74 0.88 -3.87 5.70
C VAL A 74 0.65 -3.31 7.10
N SER A 75 1.71 -3.07 7.84
CA SER A 75 1.67 -2.46 9.17
C SER A 75 3.06 -1.94 9.53
N SER A 76 3.15 -0.85 10.29
CA SER A 76 4.40 -0.36 10.85
C SER A 76 4.89 -1.18 12.06
N TRP A 77 4.00 -2.01 12.65
CA TRP A 77 4.33 -2.81 13.83
C TRP A 77 3.53 -4.11 13.86
N SER A 78 4.17 -5.16 14.37
CA SER A 78 3.53 -6.45 14.65
C SER A 78 4.14 -7.08 15.90
N PRO A 79 3.34 -7.71 16.77
CA PRO A 79 3.86 -8.53 17.85
C PRO A 79 4.60 -9.78 17.34
N THR A 80 4.34 -10.19 16.10
CA THR A 80 4.92 -11.37 15.44
C THR A 80 5.57 -10.98 14.12
N PRO A 81 6.80 -10.42 14.10
CA PRO A 81 7.48 -9.95 12.89
C PRO A 81 7.66 -11.03 11.80
N ALA A 82 7.75 -12.29 12.17
CA ALA A 82 7.85 -13.41 11.23
C ALA A 82 6.70 -13.46 10.22
N LEU A 83 5.52 -12.91 10.56
CA LEU A 83 4.37 -12.86 9.66
C LEU A 83 4.62 -11.99 8.43
N TYR A 84 5.45 -10.94 8.51
CA TYR A 84 5.82 -10.15 7.33
C TYR A 84 6.49 -11.04 6.27
N TYR A 85 7.40 -11.90 6.69
CA TYR A 85 8.12 -12.79 5.77
C TYR A 85 7.23 -13.91 5.25
N THR A 86 6.47 -14.54 6.13
CA THR A 86 5.57 -15.64 5.76
C THR A 86 4.50 -15.19 4.76
N ILE A 87 3.97 -13.96 4.90
CA ILE A 87 2.90 -13.45 4.03
C ILE A 87 3.49 -12.75 2.80
N ASN A 88 4.44 -11.82 2.99
CA ASN A 88 4.89 -10.97 1.89
C ASN A 88 5.94 -11.66 1.01
N VAL A 89 6.78 -12.52 1.56
CA VAL A 89 7.86 -13.18 0.82
C VAL A 89 7.44 -14.59 0.39
N GLU A 90 7.14 -15.47 1.35
CA GLU A 90 6.76 -16.85 1.02
C GLU A 90 5.38 -16.91 0.35
N GLY A 91 4.45 -16.04 0.75
CA GLY A 91 3.18 -15.88 0.04
C GLY A 91 3.35 -15.50 -1.43
N LEU A 92 4.27 -14.59 -1.75
CA LEU A 92 4.59 -14.26 -3.15
C LEU A 92 5.24 -15.44 -3.88
N ARG A 93 6.15 -16.19 -3.24
CA ARG A 93 6.73 -17.42 -3.85
C ARG A 93 5.63 -18.40 -4.25
N ASN A 94 4.68 -18.64 -3.34
CA ASN A 94 3.54 -19.50 -3.63
C ASN A 94 2.67 -18.97 -4.77
N VAL A 95 2.42 -17.65 -4.83
CA VAL A 95 1.67 -17.03 -5.94
C VAL A 95 2.38 -17.22 -7.26
N ILE A 96 3.69 -16.99 -7.32
CA ILE A 96 4.52 -17.22 -8.53
C ILE A 96 4.47 -18.69 -8.94
N GLN A 97 4.65 -19.61 -8.01
CA GLN A 97 4.61 -21.04 -8.28
C GLN A 97 3.20 -21.49 -8.75
N ALA A 98 2.13 -20.93 -8.18
CA ALA A 98 0.77 -21.20 -8.63
C ALA A 98 0.53 -20.69 -10.06
N VAL A 99 1.06 -19.51 -10.41
CA VAL A 99 1.02 -18.99 -11.79
C VAL A 99 1.73 -19.94 -12.76
N GLN A 100 2.93 -20.41 -12.42
CA GLN A 100 3.68 -21.38 -13.25
C GLN A 100 2.95 -22.72 -13.43
N GLN A 101 2.15 -23.14 -12.43
CA GLN A 101 1.34 -24.37 -12.49
C GLN A 101 -0.02 -24.17 -13.16
N THR A 102 -0.38 -22.93 -13.54
CA THR A 102 -1.68 -22.61 -14.13
C THR A 102 -1.50 -21.99 -15.52
N PRO A 103 -1.41 -22.78 -16.61
CA PRO A 103 -1.11 -22.27 -17.94
C PRO A 103 -2.13 -21.29 -18.53
N SER A 104 -3.35 -21.21 -17.97
CA SER A 104 -4.34 -20.21 -18.39
C SER A 104 -3.95 -18.80 -17.98
N VAL A 105 -3.16 -18.63 -16.91
CA VAL A 105 -2.71 -17.32 -16.42
C VAL A 105 -1.61 -16.77 -17.31
N GLN A 106 -1.92 -15.73 -18.05
CA GLN A 106 -1.00 -15.08 -19.00
C GLN A 106 -0.29 -13.85 -18.40
N LYS A 107 -0.75 -13.34 -17.23
CA LYS A 107 -0.15 -12.18 -16.59
C LYS A 107 -0.37 -12.18 -15.08
N LEU A 108 0.70 -11.90 -14.35
CA LEU A 108 0.68 -11.61 -12.90
C LEU A 108 0.99 -10.14 -12.67
N ILE A 109 0.05 -9.40 -12.10
CA ILE A 109 0.28 -8.03 -11.60
C ILE A 109 0.60 -8.12 -10.12
N TYR A 110 1.84 -7.82 -9.75
CA TYR A 110 2.31 -7.86 -8.37
C TYR A 110 2.38 -6.47 -7.76
N THR A 111 1.72 -6.27 -6.62
CA THR A 111 1.78 -5.04 -5.84
C THR A 111 2.96 -5.09 -4.87
N SER A 112 4.06 -4.48 -5.28
CA SER A 112 5.21 -4.24 -4.44
C SER A 112 4.97 -3.01 -3.52
N SER A 113 5.97 -2.18 -3.32
CA SER A 113 5.90 -0.93 -2.56
C SER A 113 7.14 -0.09 -2.86
N TYR A 114 7.03 1.23 -2.78
CA TYR A 114 8.19 2.11 -2.79
C TYR A 114 9.23 1.75 -1.70
N PHE A 115 8.81 1.19 -0.59
CA PHE A 115 9.71 0.67 0.45
C PHE A 115 10.69 -0.39 -0.05
N ALA A 116 10.31 -1.20 -1.05
CA ALA A 116 11.18 -2.20 -1.63
C ALA A 116 12.39 -1.60 -2.38
N VAL A 117 12.29 -0.33 -2.75
CA VAL A 117 13.30 0.41 -3.52
C VAL A 117 14.24 1.23 -2.63
N GLY A 118 13.78 1.54 -1.42
CA GLY A 118 14.55 2.26 -0.39
C GLY A 118 14.46 3.79 -0.50
N PRO A 119 14.96 4.49 0.52
CA PRO A 119 14.89 5.95 0.57
C PRO A 119 15.73 6.59 -0.53
N THR A 120 15.33 7.82 -0.88
CA THR A 120 15.99 8.63 -1.91
C THR A 120 16.81 9.77 -1.30
N GLY A 121 17.52 10.51 -2.14
CA GLY A 121 18.05 11.84 -1.82
C GLY A 121 16.99 12.94 -1.99
N ASP A 122 17.45 14.11 -2.45
CA ASP A 122 16.59 15.26 -2.74
C ASP A 122 15.90 15.18 -4.11
N ASP A 123 16.46 14.38 -5.02
CA ASP A 123 15.96 14.22 -6.37
C ASP A 123 15.02 13.02 -6.49
N ALA A 124 14.08 13.10 -7.43
CA ALA A 124 13.21 11.99 -7.78
C ALA A 124 14.01 10.89 -8.49
N VAL A 125 13.78 9.64 -8.09
CA VAL A 125 14.39 8.47 -8.73
C VAL A 125 13.37 7.72 -9.58
N ASN A 126 13.85 7.00 -10.60
CA ASN A 126 13.06 6.17 -11.48
C ASN A 126 13.19 4.68 -11.12
N GLU A 127 12.64 3.81 -11.98
CA GLU A 127 12.63 2.36 -11.80
C GLU A 127 14.01 1.69 -11.85
N GLU A 128 15.09 2.41 -12.16
CA GLU A 128 16.45 1.90 -12.11
C GLU A 128 16.98 1.82 -10.68
N GLN A 129 16.43 2.63 -9.77
CA GLN A 129 16.79 2.60 -8.35
C GLN A 129 16.54 1.21 -7.76
N VAL A 130 17.48 0.76 -6.93
CA VAL A 130 17.40 -0.49 -6.15
C VAL A 130 17.82 -0.21 -4.72
N HIS A 131 17.14 -0.83 -3.78
CA HIS A 131 17.51 -0.75 -2.37
C HIS A 131 18.90 -1.36 -2.16
N ASP A 132 19.77 -0.70 -1.37
CA ASP A 132 21.13 -1.16 -1.09
C ASP A 132 21.19 -2.40 -0.18
N GLY A 133 20.09 -2.76 0.48
CA GLY A 133 19.97 -3.92 1.35
C GLY A 133 20.74 -3.83 2.67
N LYS A 134 21.36 -2.68 3.00
CA LYS A 134 22.23 -2.54 4.17
C LYS A 134 21.49 -2.17 5.45
N SER A 135 20.43 -1.34 5.33
CA SER A 135 19.65 -0.89 6.49
C SER A 135 18.19 -0.73 6.15
N PHE A 136 17.32 -0.99 7.10
CA PHE A 136 15.86 -0.91 6.94
C PHE A 136 15.25 -0.11 8.09
N THR A 137 14.23 0.67 7.80
CA THR A 137 13.47 1.40 8.84
C THR A 137 12.53 0.47 9.61
N SER A 138 12.11 -0.65 9.00
CA SER A 138 11.14 -1.58 9.58
C SER A 138 11.27 -3.00 9.02
N GLU A 139 10.71 -3.97 9.73
CA GLU A 139 10.55 -5.35 9.23
C GLU A 139 9.64 -5.40 8.00
N TYR A 140 8.67 -4.47 7.89
CA TYR A 140 7.85 -4.34 6.71
C TYR A 140 8.68 -3.95 5.48
N GLU A 141 9.50 -2.90 5.57
CA GLU A 141 10.42 -2.48 4.50
C GLU A 141 11.31 -3.65 4.06
N LYS A 142 11.95 -4.32 5.03
CA LYS A 142 12.81 -5.48 4.77
C LYS A 142 12.06 -6.61 4.04
N SER A 143 10.82 -6.90 4.46
CA SER A 143 10.00 -7.93 3.81
C SER A 143 9.64 -7.56 2.37
N LYS A 144 9.35 -6.28 2.10
CA LYS A 144 9.06 -5.80 0.74
C LYS A 144 10.31 -5.81 -0.15
N TYR A 145 11.48 -5.46 0.39
CA TYR A 145 12.75 -5.61 -0.30
C TYR A 145 13.03 -7.07 -0.71
N LEU A 146 12.86 -8.02 0.23
CA LEU A 146 13.09 -9.44 -0.06
C LEU A 146 12.07 -9.98 -1.06
N ALA A 147 10.81 -9.58 -0.96
CA ALA A 147 9.77 -9.95 -1.92
C ALA A 147 10.05 -9.37 -3.32
N ASP A 148 10.62 -8.17 -3.39
CA ASP A 148 11.03 -7.55 -4.65
C ASP A 148 12.15 -8.33 -5.36
N ILE A 149 13.13 -8.84 -4.59
CA ILE A 149 14.16 -9.73 -5.14
C ILE A 149 13.50 -10.98 -5.75
N VAL A 150 12.56 -11.61 -5.03
CA VAL A 150 11.81 -12.78 -5.51
C VAL A 150 11.05 -12.46 -6.81
N ALA A 151 10.38 -11.30 -6.87
CA ALA A 151 9.63 -10.91 -8.06
C ALA A 151 10.54 -10.65 -9.27
N ARG A 152 11.66 -9.95 -9.07
CA ARG A 152 12.62 -9.64 -10.13
C ARG A 152 13.34 -10.89 -10.64
N ASP A 153 13.66 -11.84 -9.78
CA ASP A 153 14.27 -13.10 -10.18
C ASP A 153 13.25 -13.97 -10.95
N ALA A 154 12.00 -14.05 -10.49
CA ALA A 154 10.93 -14.71 -11.24
C ALA A 154 10.71 -14.11 -12.64
N ALA A 155 10.82 -12.79 -12.78
CA ALA A 155 10.75 -12.13 -14.09
C ALA A 155 11.89 -12.56 -15.03
N LYS A 156 13.13 -12.67 -14.51
CA LYS A 156 14.28 -13.19 -15.27
C LYS A 156 14.08 -14.64 -15.68
N ASP A 157 13.43 -15.44 -14.84
CA ASP A 157 13.10 -16.84 -15.08
C ASP A 157 11.89 -17.03 -16.02
N GLY A 158 11.37 -15.93 -16.60
CA GLY A 158 10.30 -15.97 -17.61
C GLY A 158 8.88 -16.02 -17.05
N VAL A 159 8.66 -15.80 -15.75
CA VAL A 159 7.31 -15.64 -15.18
C VAL A 159 6.68 -14.36 -15.75
N PRO A 160 5.41 -14.40 -16.21
CA PRO A 160 4.76 -13.24 -16.83
C PRO A 160 4.32 -12.18 -15.80
N ILE A 161 5.27 -11.66 -15.02
CA ILE A 161 5.03 -10.73 -13.92
C ILE A 161 5.26 -9.27 -14.35
N VAL A 162 4.37 -8.39 -13.92
CA VAL A 162 4.51 -6.92 -13.95
C VAL A 162 4.52 -6.44 -12.50
N MET A 163 5.50 -5.63 -12.14
CA MET A 163 5.72 -5.18 -10.77
C MET A 163 5.31 -3.72 -10.60
N LEU A 164 4.34 -3.44 -9.72
CA LEU A 164 3.84 -2.11 -9.44
C LEU A 164 4.28 -1.66 -8.04
N TYR A 165 4.79 -0.44 -7.94
CA TYR A 165 5.33 0.14 -6.71
C TYR A 165 4.50 1.37 -6.32
N PRO A 166 3.37 1.17 -5.64
CA PRO A 166 2.61 2.31 -5.13
C PRO A 166 3.38 3.02 -4.02
N GLY A 167 3.15 4.32 -3.93
CA GLY A 167 3.54 5.14 -2.80
C GLY A 167 2.69 4.87 -1.56
N THR A 168 2.66 5.82 -0.62
CA THR A 168 1.73 5.78 0.51
C THR A 168 0.32 6.05 0.02
N ILE A 169 -0.50 4.99 0.01
CA ILE A 169 -1.86 5.04 -0.51
C ILE A 169 -2.78 5.78 0.47
N TYR A 170 -3.54 6.76 -0.03
CA TYR A 170 -4.57 7.47 0.72
C TYR A 170 -5.86 7.57 -0.10
N GLY A 171 -6.96 7.97 0.51
CA GLY A 171 -8.27 8.10 -0.14
C GLY A 171 -9.40 7.48 0.69
N PRO A 172 -10.66 7.70 0.33
CA PRO A 172 -11.80 7.05 0.95
C PRO A 172 -11.79 5.53 0.74
N GLY A 173 -12.31 4.75 1.68
CA GLY A 173 -12.47 3.31 1.53
C GLY A 173 -12.40 2.54 2.84
N LYS A 174 -12.19 1.23 2.75
CA LYS A 174 -12.12 0.37 3.93
C LYS A 174 -10.97 0.78 4.85
N ARG A 175 -11.29 1.02 6.12
CA ARG A 175 -10.29 1.37 7.12
C ARG A 175 -9.45 0.15 7.50
N THR A 176 -8.15 0.27 7.34
CA THR A 176 -7.14 -0.75 7.64
C THR A 176 -5.90 -0.08 8.23
N ALA A 177 -4.95 -0.85 8.73
CA ALA A 177 -3.66 -0.31 9.20
C ALA A 177 -2.86 0.45 8.11
N GLY A 178 -3.22 0.30 6.83
CA GLY A 178 -2.60 1.02 5.71
C GLY A 178 -3.15 2.44 5.48
N ASN A 179 -4.24 2.85 6.14
CA ASN A 179 -4.84 4.18 5.97
C ASN A 179 -4.12 5.26 6.79
N ILE A 180 -2.81 5.37 6.68
CA ILE A 180 -1.95 6.22 7.52
C ILE A 180 -2.38 7.69 7.46
N VAL A 181 -2.64 8.23 6.27
CA VAL A 181 -3.04 9.63 6.10
C VAL A 181 -4.40 9.90 6.77
N SER A 182 -5.38 9.02 6.58
CA SER A 182 -6.70 9.15 7.19
C SER A 182 -6.64 9.12 8.73
N GLU A 183 -5.86 8.18 9.30
CA GLU A 183 -5.68 8.11 10.75
C GLU A 183 -4.96 9.37 11.28
N PHE A 184 -3.98 9.89 10.55
CA PHE A 184 -3.27 11.12 10.91
C PHE A 184 -4.23 12.33 10.98
N ILE A 185 -5.15 12.45 10.02
CA ILE A 185 -6.22 13.47 10.04
C ILE A 185 -7.17 13.25 11.21
N VAL A 186 -7.60 12.00 11.46
CA VAL A 186 -8.48 11.68 12.60
C VAL A 186 -7.82 12.05 13.93
N GLU A 187 -6.54 11.72 14.13
CA GLU A 187 -5.79 12.06 15.33
C GLU A 187 -5.69 13.58 15.53
N ARG A 188 -5.45 14.33 14.44
CA ARG A 188 -5.42 15.80 14.48
C ARG A 188 -6.74 16.42 14.91
N PHE A 189 -7.83 16.05 14.24
CA PHE A 189 -9.15 16.65 14.48
C PHE A 189 -9.80 16.21 15.77
N ASN A 190 -9.36 15.10 16.36
CA ASN A 190 -9.79 14.67 17.69
C ASN A 190 -8.86 15.15 18.83
N GLY A 191 -7.93 16.06 18.55
CA GLY A 191 -7.06 16.69 19.55
C GLY A 191 -5.95 15.78 20.10
N ARG A 192 -5.74 14.59 19.53
CA ARG A 192 -4.70 13.67 19.96
C ARG A 192 -3.35 13.90 19.28
N LEU A 193 -3.33 14.68 18.19
CA LEU A 193 -2.13 15.18 17.54
C LEU A 193 -2.06 16.70 17.67
N PRO A 194 -1.41 17.23 18.73
CA PRO A 194 -1.46 18.67 19.04
C PRO A 194 -0.50 19.53 18.20
N GLY A 195 0.51 18.92 17.58
CA GLY A 195 1.57 19.62 16.84
C GLY A 195 2.00 18.92 15.56
N TYR A 196 2.87 19.57 14.81
CA TYR A 196 3.56 18.95 13.67
C TYR A 196 4.54 17.87 14.13
N LEU A 197 4.80 16.87 13.30
CA LEU A 197 5.81 15.84 13.54
C LEU A 197 7.11 16.21 12.83
N GLY A 198 8.18 16.50 13.59
CA GLY A 198 9.47 16.86 13.01
C GLY A 198 9.48 18.17 12.24
N SER A 199 10.54 18.41 11.46
CA SER A 199 10.79 19.67 10.75
C SER A 199 9.93 19.87 9.49
N GLY A 200 9.26 18.82 8.97
CA GLY A 200 8.58 18.83 7.69
C GLY A 200 9.52 18.65 6.49
N ASN A 201 10.73 18.16 6.72
CA ASN A 201 11.70 17.85 5.65
C ASN A 201 11.51 16.43 5.09
N ASP A 202 10.63 15.63 5.68
CA ASP A 202 10.20 14.36 5.14
C ASP A 202 9.48 14.59 3.80
N ARG A 203 9.65 13.66 2.88
CA ARG A 203 8.93 13.63 1.61
C ARG A 203 8.40 12.22 1.42
N ASN A 204 7.08 12.08 1.32
CA ASN A 204 6.43 10.80 1.14
C ASN A 204 5.62 10.81 -0.15
N PRO A 205 5.74 9.78 -1.00
CA PRO A 205 5.04 9.72 -2.27
C PRO A 205 3.59 9.35 -2.01
N LEU A 206 2.70 10.34 -1.86
CA LEU A 206 1.30 10.10 -1.59
C LEU A 206 0.54 9.83 -2.90
N CYS A 207 -0.21 8.74 -2.97
CA CYS A 207 -0.98 8.36 -4.14
C CYS A 207 -2.42 7.99 -3.76
N HIS A 208 -3.39 8.49 -4.53
CA HIS A 208 -4.80 8.22 -4.25
C HIS A 208 -5.16 6.77 -4.61
N VAL A 209 -5.97 6.13 -3.78
CA VAL A 209 -6.31 4.70 -3.92
C VAL A 209 -6.95 4.36 -5.26
N ASP A 210 -7.79 5.24 -5.80
CA ASP A 210 -8.45 5.01 -7.09
C ASP A 210 -7.48 5.17 -8.27
N ASP A 211 -6.50 6.08 -8.17
CA ASP A 211 -5.46 6.25 -9.19
C ASP A 211 -4.53 5.03 -9.20
N VAL A 212 -4.18 4.52 -8.02
CA VAL A 212 -3.41 3.28 -7.89
C VAL A 212 -4.19 2.07 -8.44
N ALA A 213 -5.49 1.97 -8.15
CA ALA A 213 -6.35 0.92 -8.70
C ALA A 213 -6.41 1.00 -10.23
N PHE A 214 -6.56 2.21 -10.80
CA PHE A 214 -6.48 2.43 -12.24
C PHE A 214 -5.15 1.92 -12.83
N GLY A 215 -4.01 2.27 -12.22
CA GLY A 215 -2.69 1.81 -12.67
C GLY A 215 -2.56 0.29 -12.71
N HIS A 216 -3.14 -0.42 -11.71
CA HIS A 216 -3.17 -1.88 -11.69
C HIS A 216 -4.03 -2.47 -12.83
N ILE A 217 -5.19 -1.88 -13.07
CA ILE A 217 -6.10 -2.33 -14.13
C ILE A 217 -5.47 -2.06 -15.51
N ALA A 218 -4.88 -0.89 -15.70
CA ALA A 218 -4.17 -0.54 -16.92
C ALA A 218 -2.99 -1.47 -17.20
N ALA A 219 -2.28 -1.92 -16.16
CA ALA A 219 -1.16 -2.86 -16.29
C ALA A 219 -1.59 -4.24 -16.82
N LEU A 220 -2.85 -4.66 -16.67
CA LEU A 220 -3.35 -5.88 -17.29
C LEU A 220 -3.20 -5.84 -18.82
N THR A 221 -3.47 -4.70 -19.42
CA THR A 221 -3.40 -4.51 -20.88
C THR A 221 -2.05 -3.99 -21.35
N TYR A 222 -1.56 -2.92 -20.72
CA TYR A 222 -0.42 -2.14 -21.19
C TYR A 222 0.90 -2.46 -20.47
N GLY A 223 0.83 -3.06 -19.27
CA GLY A 223 2.04 -3.39 -18.51
C GLY A 223 2.90 -4.42 -19.24
N ARG A 224 4.16 -4.09 -19.43
CA ARG A 224 5.13 -5.01 -20.06
C ARG A 224 5.64 -6.03 -19.04
N VAL A 225 5.62 -7.29 -19.41
CA VAL A 225 6.16 -8.39 -18.59
C VAL A 225 7.63 -8.14 -18.26
N GLY A 226 7.99 -8.38 -17.00
CA GLY A 226 9.33 -8.14 -16.46
C GLY A 226 9.59 -6.70 -16.01
N GLU A 227 8.72 -5.77 -16.36
CA GLU A 227 8.92 -4.35 -16.08
C GLU A 227 8.38 -3.91 -14.71
N ARG A 228 8.97 -2.83 -14.21
CA ARG A 228 8.63 -2.15 -12.97
C ARG A 228 7.99 -0.82 -13.28
N TYR A 229 6.99 -0.41 -12.48
CA TYR A 229 6.30 0.88 -12.62
C TYR A 229 6.02 1.48 -11.25
N PHE A 230 6.46 2.71 -11.02
CA PHE A 230 6.03 3.48 -9.85
C PHE A 230 4.62 4.02 -10.07
N LEU A 231 3.76 3.83 -9.07
CA LEU A 231 2.43 4.43 -8.98
C LEU A 231 2.43 5.41 -7.81
N CYS A 232 3.21 6.46 -7.94
CA CYS A 232 3.41 7.49 -6.94
C CYS A 232 2.68 8.78 -7.35
N GLY A 233 2.37 9.61 -6.39
CA GLY A 233 1.87 10.95 -6.60
C GLY A 233 2.82 11.98 -6.01
N ASP A 234 2.27 13.12 -5.58
CA ASP A 234 3.04 14.21 -5.02
C ASP A 234 3.88 13.76 -3.82
N ALA A 235 5.14 14.19 -3.78
CA ALA A 235 6.03 13.98 -2.64
C ALA A 235 5.73 15.02 -1.56
N VAL A 236 4.88 14.66 -0.59
CA VAL A 236 4.30 15.55 0.42
C VAL A 236 4.84 15.22 1.81
N SER A 237 5.13 16.22 2.63
CA SER A 237 5.45 16.03 4.04
C SER A 237 4.18 15.89 4.89
N PHE A 238 4.29 15.22 6.04
CA PHE A 238 3.17 15.18 6.99
C PHE A 238 2.81 16.56 7.56
N LYS A 239 3.74 17.51 7.52
CA LYS A 239 3.45 18.92 7.82
C LYS A 239 2.50 19.51 6.78
N GLU A 240 2.80 19.33 5.49
CA GLU A 240 1.94 19.81 4.38
C GLU A 240 0.57 19.14 4.40
N VAL A 241 0.46 17.87 4.79
CA VAL A 241 -0.84 17.19 4.99
C VAL A 241 -1.72 17.96 5.97
N LEU A 242 -1.17 18.41 7.12
CA LEU A 242 -1.92 19.19 8.10
C LEU A 242 -2.21 20.61 7.64
N ASP A 243 -1.30 21.24 6.89
CA ASP A 243 -1.49 22.58 6.37
C ASP A 243 -2.64 22.63 5.35
N VAL A 244 -2.67 21.67 4.40
CA VAL A 244 -3.75 21.54 3.40
C VAL A 244 -5.08 21.19 4.08
N ALA A 245 -5.06 20.30 5.09
CA ALA A 245 -6.26 19.96 5.83
C ALA A 245 -6.84 21.17 6.60
N ALA A 246 -5.98 21.97 7.22
CA ALA A 246 -6.38 23.19 7.94
C ALA A 246 -6.97 24.24 6.98
N GLU A 247 -6.38 24.41 5.80
CA GLU A 247 -6.87 25.32 4.76
C GLU A 247 -8.24 24.90 4.24
N PHE A 248 -8.43 23.63 3.89
CA PHE A 248 -9.71 23.10 3.39
C PHE A 248 -10.82 23.23 4.44
N THR A 249 -10.53 22.92 5.71
CA THR A 249 -11.51 22.95 6.79
C THR A 249 -11.68 24.32 7.43
N LYS A 250 -10.84 25.31 7.06
CA LYS A 250 -10.76 26.65 7.66
C LYS A 250 -10.49 26.61 9.19
N THR A 251 -9.73 25.62 9.62
CA THR A 251 -9.31 25.48 11.03
C THR A 251 -7.90 26.01 11.25
N SER A 252 -7.51 26.20 12.51
CA SER A 252 -6.16 26.66 12.84
C SER A 252 -5.11 25.58 12.56
N ARG A 253 -3.96 25.99 11.99
CA ARG A 253 -2.77 25.15 11.86
C ARG A 253 -2.19 24.81 13.25
N PRO A 254 -1.46 23.69 13.40
CA PRO A 254 -0.70 23.41 14.62
C PRO A 254 0.29 24.55 14.93
N MET A 255 0.38 24.94 16.21
CA MET A 255 1.21 26.07 16.62
C MET A 255 2.65 25.70 16.96
N PHE A 256 2.95 24.43 17.17
CA PHE A 256 4.27 23.96 17.56
C PHE A 256 4.65 22.65 16.90
N THR A 257 5.91 22.29 16.98
CA THR A 257 6.47 21.08 16.40
C THR A 257 6.93 20.12 17.50
N LEU A 258 6.53 18.87 17.39
CA LEU A 258 6.99 17.79 18.25
C LEU A 258 8.31 17.25 17.72
N PRO A 259 9.42 17.34 18.48
CA PRO A 259 10.71 16.80 18.06
C PRO A 259 10.64 15.28 17.88
N LEU A 260 11.22 14.77 16.78
CA LEU A 260 11.20 13.33 16.47
C LEU A 260 11.84 12.46 17.56
N TRP A 261 12.86 12.98 18.28
CA TRP A 261 13.49 12.23 19.37
C TRP A 261 12.52 11.96 20.55
N LEU A 262 11.64 12.91 20.86
CA LEU A 262 10.63 12.75 21.89
C LEU A 262 9.57 11.72 21.47
N LEU A 263 9.13 11.78 20.21
CA LEU A 263 8.21 10.81 19.63
C LEU A 263 8.83 9.40 19.58
N GLU A 264 10.13 9.30 19.35
CA GLU A 264 10.83 8.01 19.37
C GLU A 264 10.86 7.38 20.76
N ILE A 265 11.13 8.19 21.82
CA ILE A 265 11.06 7.70 23.21
C ILE A 265 9.64 7.24 23.53
N TYR A 266 8.62 8.04 23.20
CA TYR A 266 7.22 7.68 23.39
C TYR A 266 6.86 6.39 22.62
N GLY A 267 7.29 6.26 21.37
CA GLY A 267 7.06 5.10 20.54
C GLY A 267 7.69 3.83 21.12
N ARG A 268 8.94 3.90 21.63
CA ARG A 268 9.61 2.77 22.29
C ARG A 268 8.84 2.32 23.53
N ALA A 269 8.41 3.25 24.38
CA ALA A 269 7.60 2.96 25.56
C ALA A 269 6.24 2.36 25.14
N SER A 270 5.56 2.95 24.16
CA SER A 270 4.28 2.46 23.64
C SER A 270 4.39 1.03 23.11
N CYS A 271 5.43 0.72 22.32
CA CYS A 271 5.67 -0.63 21.81
C CYS A 271 5.97 -1.64 22.94
N PHE A 272 6.70 -1.24 23.97
CA PHE A 272 6.95 -2.09 25.13
C PHE A 272 5.65 -2.47 25.84
N PHE A 273 4.80 -1.51 26.13
CA PHE A 273 3.50 -1.75 26.75
C PHE A 273 2.54 -2.50 25.83
N ALA A 274 2.56 -2.20 24.53
CA ALA A 274 1.75 -2.90 23.53
C ALA A 274 2.04 -4.41 23.51
N LYS A 275 3.30 -4.81 23.59
CA LYS A 275 3.70 -6.22 23.72
C LYS A 275 3.19 -6.88 25.00
N ARG A 276 3.13 -6.11 26.09
CA ARG A 276 2.72 -6.63 27.39
C ARG A 276 1.20 -6.72 27.58
N PHE A 277 0.46 -5.75 26.99
CA PHE A 277 -0.98 -5.59 27.21
C PHE A 277 -1.84 -5.87 25.97
N GLY A 278 -1.23 -6.17 24.81
CA GLY A 278 -1.94 -6.63 23.61
C GLY A 278 -2.69 -5.53 22.84
N PHE A 279 -2.31 -4.25 22.96
CA PHE A 279 -2.89 -3.18 22.15
C PHE A 279 -1.98 -2.84 20.96
N ILE A 280 -2.49 -2.05 20.00
CA ILE A 280 -1.71 -1.56 18.86
C ILE A 280 -1.13 -0.19 19.21
N PRO A 281 0.20 0.02 19.15
CA PRO A 281 0.82 1.31 19.45
C PRO A 281 0.43 2.36 18.39
N ALA A 282 0.03 3.55 18.83
CA ALA A 282 -0.31 4.67 17.94
C ALA A 282 0.92 5.26 17.22
N VAL A 283 2.08 5.22 17.87
CA VAL A 283 3.36 5.68 17.32
C VAL A 283 4.39 4.58 17.53
N THR A 284 5.21 4.31 16.51
CA THR A 284 6.28 3.32 16.59
C THR A 284 7.62 3.95 16.20
N PRO A 285 8.76 3.45 16.70
CA PRO A 285 10.08 3.91 16.29
C PRO A 285 10.28 3.78 14.77
N GLU A 286 9.71 2.75 14.15
CA GLU A 286 9.76 2.48 12.72
C GLU A 286 9.06 3.59 11.93
N ALA A 287 7.86 4.01 12.35
CA ALA A 287 7.14 5.12 11.72
C ALA A 287 7.94 6.43 11.82
N ILE A 288 8.59 6.69 12.97
CA ILE A 288 9.44 7.87 13.15
C ILE A 288 10.69 7.78 12.26
N ALA A 289 11.27 6.61 12.06
CA ALA A 289 12.42 6.42 11.17
C ALA A 289 12.09 6.77 9.71
N VAL A 290 10.88 6.49 9.25
CA VAL A 290 10.40 6.90 7.91
C VAL A 290 10.37 8.42 7.78
N LEU A 291 9.94 9.17 8.81
CA LEU A 291 9.88 10.63 8.81
C LEU A 291 11.26 11.32 8.79
N ARG A 292 12.34 10.58 9.00
CA ARG A 292 13.74 11.08 8.93
C ARG A 292 14.33 10.99 7.54
N LYS A 293 13.58 10.43 6.56
CA LYS A 293 14.06 10.12 5.22
C LYS A 293 13.20 10.78 4.16
N LYS A 294 13.69 10.83 2.93
CA LYS A 294 12.97 11.27 1.75
C LYS A 294 12.68 10.08 0.85
N TRP A 295 11.52 10.09 0.24
CA TRP A 295 10.98 9.04 -0.58
C TRP A 295 10.34 9.68 -1.81
N ILE A 296 11.16 10.06 -2.79
CA ILE A 296 10.75 10.83 -3.96
C ILE A 296 10.94 9.97 -5.21
N TYR A 297 9.84 9.62 -5.88
CA TYR A 297 9.85 8.71 -7.03
C TYR A 297 9.11 9.33 -8.20
N SER A 298 9.67 9.16 -9.42
CA SER A 298 9.02 9.57 -10.67
C SER A 298 8.09 8.47 -11.17
N SER A 299 6.86 8.83 -11.55
CA SER A 299 5.90 7.93 -12.20
C SER A 299 5.82 8.15 -13.72
N GLU A 300 6.75 8.90 -14.31
CA GLU A 300 6.75 9.23 -15.75
C GLU A 300 6.65 7.99 -16.66
N LYS A 301 7.27 6.88 -16.27
CA LYS A 301 7.17 5.63 -17.01
C LYS A 301 5.74 5.06 -16.96
N ALA A 302 5.12 5.05 -15.80
CA ALA A 302 3.74 4.60 -15.66
C ALA A 302 2.76 5.56 -16.38
N GLU A 303 3.03 6.86 -16.38
CA GLU A 303 2.23 7.84 -17.12
C GLU A 303 2.30 7.58 -18.61
N ARG A 304 3.50 7.38 -19.16
CA ARG A 304 3.72 7.16 -20.59
C ARG A 304 3.19 5.80 -21.06
N GLU A 305 3.41 4.73 -20.28
CA GLU A 305 3.17 3.36 -20.74
C GLU A 305 1.82 2.79 -20.26
N LEU A 306 1.33 3.21 -19.10
CA LEU A 306 0.06 2.74 -18.53
C LEU A 306 -1.06 3.79 -18.61
N GLY A 307 -0.74 5.04 -18.97
CA GLY A 307 -1.67 6.15 -18.88
C GLY A 307 -2.01 6.52 -17.43
N TYR A 308 -1.16 6.14 -16.47
CA TYR A 308 -1.32 6.48 -15.06
C TYR A 308 -1.35 8.00 -14.89
N ARG A 309 -2.23 8.48 -14.04
CA ARG A 309 -2.28 9.89 -13.64
C ARG A 309 -2.58 9.97 -12.17
N SER A 310 -1.69 10.60 -11.42
CA SER A 310 -1.94 10.94 -10.03
C SER A 310 -2.70 12.25 -9.97
N ARG A 311 -3.81 12.28 -9.26
CA ARG A 311 -4.53 13.54 -8.96
C ARG A 311 -3.69 14.41 -8.02
N PRO A 312 -3.83 15.74 -8.05
CA PRO A 312 -3.20 16.65 -7.10
C PRO A 312 -3.57 16.24 -5.66
N PHE A 313 -2.56 16.24 -4.77
CA PHE A 313 -2.76 15.81 -3.38
C PHE A 313 -3.89 16.56 -2.67
N ALA A 314 -4.01 17.88 -2.88
CA ALA A 314 -5.04 18.70 -2.24
C ALA A 314 -6.48 18.25 -2.60
N GLU A 315 -6.71 17.85 -3.85
CA GLU A 315 -8.00 17.33 -4.31
C GLU A 315 -8.35 16.02 -3.60
N GLY A 316 -7.41 15.06 -3.62
CA GLY A 316 -7.63 13.77 -2.99
C GLY A 316 -7.77 13.87 -1.45
N LEU A 317 -7.04 14.80 -0.80
CA LEU A 317 -7.19 15.03 0.64
C LEU A 317 -8.55 15.63 0.98
N ALA A 318 -9.10 16.51 0.14
CA ALA A 318 -10.44 17.04 0.31
C ALA A 318 -11.49 15.92 0.33
N GLU A 319 -11.38 14.94 -0.58
CA GLU A 319 -12.24 13.74 -0.58
C GLU A 319 -12.15 12.96 0.73
N VAL A 320 -10.92 12.76 1.23
CA VAL A 320 -10.69 12.08 2.52
C VAL A 320 -11.37 12.82 3.67
N ILE A 321 -11.22 14.14 3.73
CA ILE A 321 -11.79 14.95 4.82
C ILE A 321 -13.32 14.91 4.80
N VAL A 322 -13.95 15.02 3.62
CA VAL A 322 -15.40 14.89 3.47
C VAL A 322 -15.85 13.50 3.92
N TRP A 323 -15.21 12.44 3.41
CA TRP A 323 -15.51 11.05 3.78
C TRP A 323 -15.40 10.80 5.29
N LEU A 324 -14.34 11.30 5.96
CA LEU A 324 -14.15 11.14 7.39
C LEU A 324 -15.23 11.90 8.20
N LYS A 325 -15.69 13.06 7.70
CA LYS A 325 -16.77 13.83 8.29
C LYS A 325 -18.11 13.10 8.18
N ASP A 326 -18.42 12.53 7.01
CA ASP A 326 -19.64 11.76 6.77
C ASP A 326 -19.69 10.51 7.68
N LEU A 327 -18.56 9.88 7.93
CA LEU A 327 -18.40 8.79 8.89
C LEU A 327 -18.45 9.26 10.36
N LYS A 328 -18.58 10.58 10.62
CA LYS A 328 -18.58 11.18 11.96
C LYS A 328 -17.30 10.92 12.78
N LEU A 329 -16.18 10.67 12.08
CA LEU A 329 -14.87 10.42 12.69
C LEU A 329 -14.12 11.71 13.02
N ILE A 330 -14.44 12.79 12.35
CA ILE A 330 -13.91 14.15 12.60
C ILE A 330 -15.02 15.18 12.65
N LYS A 331 -14.75 16.27 13.35
CA LYS A 331 -15.60 17.45 13.41
C LYS A 331 -14.74 18.70 13.21
N TYR A 332 -15.24 19.64 12.44
CA TYR A 332 -14.62 20.95 12.20
C TYR A 332 -15.67 21.99 11.82
#